data_78f4e307e0b61244df2632a722bbe4b6
#
_entry.id   78f4e307e0b61244df2632a722bbe4b6
#
_cell.length_a   1.000
_cell.length_b   1.000
_cell.length_c   1.000
_cell.angle_alpha   90.00
_cell.angle_beta   90.00
_cell.angle_gamma   90.00
#
_symmetry.space_group_name_H-M   'P 1'
#
loop_
_entity.id
_entity.type
_entity.pdbx_description
1 polymer ?
#
loop_
_entity_poly.entity_id
_entity_poly.type
_entity_poly.pdbx_seq_one_letter_code
_entity_poly.pdbx_strand_id
1 'polypeptide(L)'
;IDVLNTKPTFEKICRSCHIDWSSISEDYQVLYDEINRQSEMSARPKDEILTKIDKITKQSPESKYYSEVEVHQIKEMLKGKSPWNALKRYGKEAIPSGPSVQAFKRINEVTKKHNLFIVPVGELECFVKDVNTHGPRWVNAVLERYGDLKDPVYDRVKKFISLLQL
;
A
#
# COMPACT_ATOMS: atom_id res chain seq x y z
N ILE A 1 -5.57 3.86 3.85
CA ILE A 1 -6.04 3.06 2.70
C ILE A 1 -6.62 1.70 3.12
N ASP A 2 -6.13 1.14 4.21
CA ASP A 2 -6.55 -0.17 4.75
C ASP A 2 -8.06 -0.25 5.06
N VAL A 3 -8.64 0.85 5.49
CA VAL A 3 -10.08 0.95 5.79
C VAL A 3 -10.97 0.70 4.57
N LEU A 4 -10.45 0.88 3.36
CA LEU A 4 -11.18 0.63 2.12
C LEU A 4 -11.47 -0.86 1.88
N ASN A 5 -10.73 -1.76 2.54
CA ASN A 5 -10.98 -3.20 2.44
C ASN A 5 -12.30 -3.64 3.10
N THR A 6 -12.84 -2.84 4.00
CA THR A 6 -14.04 -3.20 4.77
C THR A 6 -15.16 -2.20 4.49
N LYS A 7 -16.01 -2.52 3.50
CA LYS A 7 -17.11 -1.64 3.05
C LYS A 7 -17.95 -1.06 4.21
N PRO A 8 -18.46 -1.87 5.18
CA PRO A 8 -19.28 -1.30 6.25
C PRO A 8 -18.51 -0.30 7.13
N THR A 9 -17.22 -0.53 7.35
CA THR A 9 -16.37 0.38 8.14
C THR A 9 -16.15 1.68 7.41
N PHE A 10 -15.80 1.63 6.12
CA PHE A 10 -15.56 2.83 5.32
C PHE A 10 -16.85 3.66 5.15
N GLU A 11 -17.99 3.00 4.88
CA GLU A 11 -19.29 3.67 4.81
C GLU A 11 -19.64 4.37 6.14
N LYS A 12 -19.42 3.70 7.28
CA LYS A 12 -19.65 4.30 8.60
C LYS A 12 -18.77 5.54 8.83
N ILE A 13 -17.50 5.48 8.46
CA ILE A 13 -16.58 6.63 8.55
C ILE A 13 -17.07 7.77 7.66
N CYS A 14 -17.46 7.49 6.41
CA CYS A 14 -18.00 8.50 5.49
C CYS A 14 -19.21 9.20 6.09
N ARG A 15 -20.17 8.45 6.63
CA ARG A 15 -21.35 9.01 7.30
C ARG A 15 -20.98 9.87 8.51
N SER A 16 -20.01 9.43 9.31
CA SER A 16 -19.53 10.22 10.47
C SER A 16 -18.84 11.55 10.04
N CYS A 17 -18.30 11.60 8.84
CA CYS A 17 -17.74 12.81 8.23
C CYS A 17 -18.75 13.59 7.37
N HIS A 18 -20.05 13.30 7.48
CA HIS A 18 -21.12 13.91 6.70
C HIS A 18 -20.94 13.77 5.17
N ILE A 19 -20.34 12.67 4.74
CA ILE A 19 -20.23 12.31 3.32
C ILE A 19 -21.45 11.47 2.96
N ASP A 20 -22.20 11.90 1.94
CA ASP A 20 -23.23 11.08 1.37
C ASP A 20 -22.64 9.87 0.67
N TRP A 21 -22.89 8.69 1.21
CA TRP A 21 -22.38 7.42 0.66
C TRP A 21 -22.78 7.21 -0.80
N SER A 22 -23.97 7.65 -1.20
CA SER A 22 -24.43 7.51 -2.58
C SER A 22 -23.52 8.21 -3.59
N SER A 23 -22.86 9.29 -3.17
CA SER A 23 -21.96 10.07 -4.04
C SER A 23 -20.64 9.36 -4.40
N ILE A 24 -20.24 8.33 -3.63
CA ILE A 24 -18.98 7.60 -3.82
C ILE A 24 -19.14 6.09 -3.89
N SER A 25 -20.34 5.57 -3.66
CA SER A 25 -20.59 4.11 -3.57
C SER A 25 -20.27 3.36 -4.85
N GLU A 26 -20.56 3.94 -6.00
CA GLU A 26 -20.24 3.35 -7.31
C GLU A 26 -18.72 3.31 -7.54
N ASP A 27 -18.03 4.41 -7.28
CA ASP A 27 -16.57 4.47 -7.37
C ASP A 27 -15.90 3.51 -6.39
N TYR A 28 -16.45 3.40 -5.17
CA TYR A 28 -15.96 2.43 -4.20
C TYR A 28 -16.14 1.00 -4.72
N GLN A 29 -17.26 0.66 -5.32
CA GLN A 29 -17.51 -0.67 -5.86
C GLN A 29 -16.54 -0.99 -7.01
N VAL A 30 -16.33 -0.05 -7.94
CA VAL A 30 -15.34 -0.19 -9.02
C VAL A 30 -13.94 -0.45 -8.45
N LEU A 31 -13.50 0.35 -7.47
CA LEU A 31 -12.21 0.19 -6.83
C LEU A 31 -12.09 -1.18 -6.14
N TYR A 32 -13.09 -1.56 -5.37
CA TYR A 32 -13.13 -2.80 -4.60
C TYR A 32 -13.07 -4.04 -5.50
N ASP A 33 -13.87 -4.06 -6.56
CA ASP A 33 -13.93 -5.18 -7.50
C ASP A 33 -12.64 -5.33 -8.30
N GLU A 34 -12.06 -4.23 -8.76
CA GLU A 34 -10.80 -4.26 -9.50
C GLU A 34 -9.62 -4.73 -8.61
N ILE A 35 -9.57 -4.30 -7.34
CA ILE A 35 -8.56 -4.80 -6.40
C ILE A 35 -8.74 -6.30 -6.18
N ASN A 36 -9.96 -6.77 -5.95
CA ASN A 36 -10.23 -8.18 -5.67
C ASN A 36 -9.99 -9.10 -6.88
N ARG A 37 -10.04 -8.56 -8.11
CA ARG A 37 -9.69 -9.32 -9.33
C ARG A 37 -8.19 -9.55 -9.48
N GLN A 38 -7.36 -8.76 -8.81
CA GLN A 38 -5.92 -8.93 -8.90
C GLN A 38 -5.42 -10.07 -8.04
N SER A 39 -4.40 -10.76 -8.51
CA SER A 39 -3.54 -11.54 -7.63
C SER A 39 -2.60 -10.59 -6.87
N GLU A 40 -2.24 -10.92 -5.64
CA GLU A 40 -1.24 -10.15 -4.87
C GLU A 40 0.08 -9.98 -5.65
N MET A 41 0.43 -10.98 -6.47
CA MET A 41 1.62 -10.94 -7.29
C MET A 41 1.56 -9.87 -8.37
N SER A 42 0.40 -9.67 -9.01
CA SER A 42 0.21 -8.60 -10.02
C SER A 42 0.30 -7.20 -9.43
N ALA A 43 0.05 -7.07 -8.13
CA ALA A 43 0.10 -5.81 -7.42
C ALA A 43 1.48 -5.49 -6.82
N ARG A 44 2.47 -6.39 -6.98
CA ARG A 44 3.84 -6.16 -6.49
C ARG A 44 4.72 -5.52 -7.56
N PRO A 45 5.67 -4.64 -7.16
CA PRO A 45 6.72 -4.17 -8.04
C PRO A 45 7.53 -5.35 -8.62
N LYS A 46 7.85 -5.26 -9.92
CA LYS A 46 8.62 -6.32 -10.61
C LYS A 46 10.01 -6.52 -10.00
N ASP A 47 10.65 -5.42 -9.61
CA ASP A 47 11.97 -5.43 -8.97
C ASP A 47 11.99 -6.17 -7.63
N GLU A 48 10.92 -6.07 -6.83
CA GLU A 48 10.77 -6.84 -5.58
C GLU A 48 10.70 -8.35 -5.88
N ILE A 49 9.94 -8.74 -6.89
CA ILE A 49 9.79 -10.14 -7.29
C ILE A 49 11.14 -10.67 -7.79
N LEU A 50 11.80 -9.93 -8.68
CA LEU A 50 13.10 -10.30 -9.23
C LEU A 50 14.17 -10.43 -8.15
N THR A 51 14.22 -9.49 -7.20
CA THR A 51 15.16 -9.54 -6.07
C THR A 51 14.96 -10.80 -5.22
N LYS A 52 13.71 -11.20 -4.99
CA LYS A 52 13.41 -12.43 -4.22
C LYS A 52 13.79 -13.69 -4.99
N ILE A 53 13.51 -13.74 -6.28
CA ILE A 53 13.91 -14.85 -7.15
C ILE A 53 15.44 -14.97 -7.17
N ASP A 54 16.14 -13.87 -7.39
CA ASP A 54 17.60 -13.81 -7.38
C ASP A 54 18.20 -14.34 -6.07
N LYS A 55 17.59 -13.93 -4.94
CA LYS A 55 18.01 -14.44 -3.62
C LYS A 55 17.82 -15.96 -3.47
N ILE A 56 16.74 -16.53 -4.00
CA ILE A 56 16.51 -17.96 -3.99
C ILE A 56 17.51 -18.66 -4.92
N THR A 57 17.70 -18.15 -6.12
CA THR A 57 18.65 -18.70 -7.11
C THR A 57 20.09 -18.74 -6.59
N LYS A 58 20.49 -17.77 -5.77
CA LYS A 58 21.83 -17.70 -5.17
C LYS A 58 22.05 -18.70 -4.01
N GLN A 59 21.03 -19.46 -3.61
CA GLN A 59 21.21 -20.53 -2.61
C GLN A 59 21.98 -21.73 -3.19
N SER A 60 21.83 -21.99 -4.49
CA SER A 60 22.51 -23.10 -5.19
C SER A 60 23.11 -22.61 -6.51
N PRO A 61 24.12 -21.71 -6.48
CA PRO A 61 24.63 -21.03 -7.68
C PRO A 61 25.30 -21.97 -8.70
N GLU A 62 25.81 -23.13 -8.24
CA GLU A 62 26.46 -24.14 -9.09
C GLU A 62 25.45 -25.08 -9.78
N SER A 63 24.17 -25.04 -9.37
CA SER A 63 23.14 -25.92 -9.94
C SER A 63 22.53 -25.29 -11.19
N LYS A 64 22.44 -26.12 -12.25
CA LYS A 64 21.70 -25.75 -13.48
C LYS A 64 20.18 -25.77 -13.29
N TYR A 65 19.68 -26.47 -12.25
CA TYR A 65 18.25 -26.65 -12.00
C TYR A 65 17.90 -26.23 -10.59
N TYR A 66 16.70 -25.71 -10.39
CA TYR A 66 16.16 -25.47 -9.06
C TYR A 66 15.92 -26.79 -8.32
N SER A 67 16.32 -26.85 -7.06
CA SER A 67 15.96 -27.92 -6.14
C SER A 67 14.46 -27.87 -5.79
N GLU A 68 13.91 -28.96 -5.27
CA GLU A 68 12.52 -29.00 -4.79
C GLU A 68 12.24 -27.95 -3.72
N VAL A 69 13.21 -27.67 -2.85
CA VAL A 69 13.12 -26.63 -1.81
C VAL A 69 13.01 -25.25 -2.43
N GLU A 70 13.86 -24.94 -3.40
CA GLU A 70 13.81 -23.66 -4.10
C GLU A 70 12.51 -23.48 -4.91
N VAL A 71 12.06 -24.55 -5.59
CA VAL A 71 10.77 -24.56 -6.28
C VAL A 71 9.61 -24.33 -5.30
N HIS A 72 9.66 -24.95 -4.12
CA HIS A 72 8.66 -24.73 -3.08
C HIS A 72 8.68 -23.28 -2.58
N GLN A 73 9.85 -22.72 -2.30
CA GLN A 73 10.00 -21.31 -1.88
C GLN A 73 9.46 -20.35 -2.93
N ILE A 74 9.74 -20.59 -4.22
CA ILE A 74 9.21 -19.78 -5.32
C ILE A 74 7.67 -19.88 -5.36
N LYS A 75 7.12 -21.10 -5.27
CA LYS A 75 5.66 -21.30 -5.24
C LYS A 75 5.01 -20.59 -4.06
N GLU A 76 5.56 -20.70 -2.85
CA GLU A 76 5.04 -20.02 -1.67
C GLU A 76 5.14 -18.49 -1.80
N MET A 77 6.23 -17.99 -2.37
CA MET A 77 6.38 -16.58 -2.66
C MET A 77 5.31 -16.08 -3.67
N LEU A 78 4.96 -16.93 -4.67
CA LEU A 78 3.97 -16.60 -5.69
C LEU A 78 2.52 -16.81 -5.21
N LYS A 79 2.30 -17.60 -4.15
CA LYS A 79 0.99 -17.71 -3.51
C LYS A 79 0.63 -16.37 -2.88
N GLY A 80 -0.19 -15.61 -3.59
CA GLY A 80 -0.72 -14.34 -3.09
C GLY A 80 -1.64 -14.56 -1.90
N LYS A 81 -1.49 -13.72 -0.85
CA LYS A 81 -2.48 -13.61 0.21
C LYS A 81 -3.64 -12.76 -0.33
N SER A 82 -4.03 -11.70 0.25
CA SER A 82 -5.05 -10.80 -0.29
C SER A 82 -4.40 -9.68 -1.12
N PRO A 83 -4.96 -9.26 -2.27
CA PRO A 83 -4.49 -8.06 -2.99
C PRO A 83 -4.48 -6.81 -2.12
N TRP A 84 -5.34 -6.74 -1.11
CA TRP A 84 -5.36 -5.67 -0.11
C TRP A 84 -4.08 -5.57 0.72
N ASN A 85 -3.33 -6.68 0.89
CA ASN A 85 -2.01 -6.64 1.52
C ASN A 85 -1.00 -5.84 0.69
N ALA A 86 -1.16 -5.83 -0.63
CA ALA A 86 -0.34 -4.98 -1.50
C ALA A 86 -0.66 -3.50 -1.30
N LEU A 87 -1.94 -3.15 -1.18
CA LEU A 87 -2.34 -1.77 -0.87
C LEU A 87 -1.86 -1.33 0.51
N LYS A 88 -1.89 -2.23 1.50
CA LYS A 88 -1.37 -1.97 2.84
C LYS A 88 0.12 -1.67 2.80
N ARG A 89 0.89 -2.37 1.96
CA ARG A 89 2.35 -2.23 1.84
C ARG A 89 2.80 -1.10 0.92
N TYR A 90 2.12 -0.92 -0.22
CA TYR A 90 2.54 0.01 -1.28
C TYR A 90 1.60 1.22 -1.43
N GLY A 91 0.49 1.24 -0.71
CA GLY A 91 -0.48 2.32 -0.78
C GLY A 91 -1.13 2.41 -2.15
N LYS A 92 -1.38 3.65 -2.59
CA LYS A 92 -2.03 3.93 -3.87
C LYS A 92 -1.27 3.41 -5.10
N GLU A 93 0.03 3.14 -4.98
CA GLU A 93 0.86 2.60 -6.06
C GLU A 93 0.47 1.16 -6.42
N ALA A 94 -0.20 0.44 -5.49
CA ALA A 94 -0.73 -0.90 -5.73
C ALA A 94 -2.17 -0.92 -6.27
N ILE A 95 -2.78 0.24 -6.49
CA ILE A 95 -4.10 0.30 -7.13
C ILE A 95 -3.96 -0.11 -8.59
N PRO A 96 -4.80 -1.04 -9.10
CA PRO A 96 -4.80 -1.43 -10.51
C PRO A 96 -4.88 -0.24 -11.44
N SER A 97 -4.12 -0.25 -12.54
CA SER A 97 -4.23 0.79 -13.57
C SER A 97 -5.61 0.72 -14.26
N GLY A 98 -6.13 1.88 -14.66
CA GLY A 98 -7.41 1.95 -15.36
C GLY A 98 -8.54 2.56 -14.51
N PRO A 99 -9.77 2.01 -14.57
CA PRO A 99 -10.94 2.59 -13.90
C PRO A 99 -10.78 2.77 -12.40
N SER A 100 -10.12 1.84 -11.73
CA SER A 100 -9.87 1.87 -10.28
C SER A 100 -9.03 3.07 -9.83
N VAL A 101 -8.06 3.51 -10.63
CA VAL A 101 -7.27 4.72 -10.33
C VAL A 101 -8.16 5.96 -10.37
N GLN A 102 -9.07 6.04 -11.35
CA GLN A 102 -10.00 7.17 -11.47
C GLN A 102 -11.03 7.14 -10.34
N ALA A 103 -11.56 5.97 -10.02
CA ALA A 103 -12.46 5.77 -8.88
C ALA A 103 -11.80 6.21 -7.56
N PHE A 104 -10.57 5.76 -7.30
CA PHE A 104 -9.82 6.20 -6.12
C PHE A 104 -9.60 7.71 -6.07
N LYS A 105 -9.29 8.34 -7.22
CA LYS A 105 -9.14 9.80 -7.29
C LYS A 105 -10.42 10.52 -6.89
N ARG A 106 -11.58 10.12 -7.45
CA ARG A 106 -12.89 10.73 -7.13
C ARG A 106 -13.25 10.52 -5.65
N ILE A 107 -13.09 9.31 -5.11
CA ILE A 107 -13.27 9.05 -3.68
C ILE A 107 -12.41 10.01 -2.84
N ASN A 108 -11.12 10.12 -3.16
CA ASN A 108 -10.19 10.96 -2.42
C ASN A 108 -10.51 12.46 -2.55
N GLU A 109 -11.05 12.92 -3.67
CA GLU A 109 -11.50 14.29 -3.86
C GLU A 109 -12.75 14.61 -3.01
N VAL A 110 -13.72 13.69 -2.99
CA VAL A 110 -14.93 13.83 -2.15
C VAL A 110 -14.56 13.80 -0.67
N THR A 111 -13.78 12.82 -0.24
CA THR A 111 -13.40 12.67 1.18
C THR A 111 -12.62 13.88 1.68
N LYS A 112 -11.70 14.44 0.88
CA LYS A 112 -10.96 15.66 1.23
C LYS A 112 -11.85 16.87 1.47
N LYS A 113 -12.90 17.06 0.69
CA LYS A 113 -13.86 18.17 0.88
C LYS A 113 -14.56 18.11 2.23
N HIS A 114 -14.58 16.94 2.86
CA HIS A 114 -15.14 16.68 4.17
C HIS A 114 -14.08 16.47 5.25
N ASN A 115 -12.85 16.93 5.03
CA ASN A 115 -11.71 16.78 5.95
C ASN A 115 -11.37 15.32 6.32
N LEU A 116 -11.72 14.37 5.45
CA LEU A 116 -11.34 12.98 5.56
C LEU A 116 -10.20 12.68 4.59
N PHE A 117 -8.99 12.47 5.10
CA PHE A 117 -7.78 12.28 4.31
C PHE A 117 -7.37 10.80 4.30
N ILE A 118 -7.29 10.23 3.09
CA ILE A 118 -6.82 8.85 2.90
C ILE A 118 -5.30 8.87 2.79
N VAL A 119 -4.61 8.19 3.73
CA VAL A 119 -3.14 8.06 3.71
C VAL A 119 -2.70 7.31 2.44
N PRO A 120 -1.88 7.91 1.57
CA PRO A 120 -1.61 7.38 0.24
C PRO A 120 -0.56 6.27 0.20
N VAL A 121 0.19 6.07 1.27
CA VAL A 121 1.37 5.18 1.32
C VAL A 121 1.12 3.80 1.93
N GLY A 122 -0.13 3.48 2.26
CA GLY A 122 -0.46 2.25 2.98
C GLY A 122 -0.28 2.43 4.50
N GLU A 123 0.70 1.79 5.11
CA GLU A 123 1.05 2.00 6.52
C GLU A 123 1.87 3.30 6.69
N LEU A 124 1.82 3.91 7.89
CA LEU A 124 2.59 5.14 8.16
C LEU A 124 4.09 4.93 8.00
N GLU A 125 4.58 3.75 8.35
CA GLU A 125 5.96 3.34 8.20
C GLU A 125 6.43 3.39 6.72
N CYS A 126 5.52 3.27 5.78
CA CYS A 126 5.83 3.36 4.35
C CYS A 126 6.20 4.79 3.87
N PHE A 127 6.09 5.81 4.72
CA PHE A 127 6.66 7.12 4.41
C PHE A 127 8.19 7.10 4.40
N VAL A 128 8.82 6.30 5.29
CA VAL A 128 10.28 6.13 5.36
C VAL A 128 10.59 4.64 5.21
N LYS A 129 10.87 4.22 3.97
CA LYS A 129 10.92 2.80 3.58
C LYS A 129 12.18 2.04 4.05
N ASP A 130 13.25 2.74 4.35
CA ASP A 130 14.55 2.15 4.69
C ASP A 130 14.74 1.86 6.19
N VAL A 131 13.67 2.01 6.98
CA VAL A 131 13.62 1.61 8.38
C VAL A 131 12.64 0.43 8.53
N ASN A 132 13.18 -0.77 8.73
CA ASN A 132 12.42 -2.04 8.74
C ASN A 132 11.94 -2.42 10.16
N THR A 133 11.32 -1.49 10.87
CA THR A 133 10.68 -1.73 12.18
C THR A 133 9.24 -1.23 12.14
N HIS A 134 8.44 -1.52 13.16
CA HIS A 134 7.03 -1.12 13.21
C HIS A 134 6.68 -0.45 14.53
N GLY A 135 5.64 0.40 14.48
CA GLY A 135 5.09 1.07 15.67
C GLY A 135 6.10 2.01 16.35
N PRO A 136 6.11 2.10 17.69
CA PRO A 136 7.00 3.01 18.41
C PRO A 136 8.49 2.83 18.12
N ARG A 137 8.91 1.58 17.82
CA ARG A 137 10.30 1.28 17.45
C ARG A 137 10.69 1.92 16.12
N TRP A 138 9.76 1.97 15.18
CA TRP A 138 9.99 2.64 13.90
C TRP A 138 10.19 4.15 14.09
N VAL A 139 9.35 4.78 14.90
CA VAL A 139 9.48 6.22 15.19
C VAL A 139 10.86 6.53 15.77
N ASN A 140 11.30 5.77 16.77
CA ASN A 140 12.61 5.97 17.39
C ASN A 140 13.75 5.77 16.37
N ALA A 141 13.70 4.69 15.60
CA ALA A 141 14.73 4.40 14.60
C ALA A 141 14.78 5.45 13.47
N VAL A 142 13.64 6.03 13.08
CA VAL A 142 13.58 7.13 12.09
C VAL A 142 14.23 8.39 12.72
N LEU A 143 13.87 8.74 13.93
CA LEU A 143 14.42 9.93 14.60
C LEU A 143 15.92 9.79 14.90
N GLU A 144 16.38 8.60 15.26
CA GLU A 144 17.82 8.32 15.45
C GLU A 144 18.61 8.44 14.15
N ARG A 145 18.06 7.91 13.06
CA ARG A 145 18.75 7.90 11.76
C ARG A 145 18.65 9.22 11.03
N TYR A 146 17.53 9.91 11.13
CA TYR A 146 17.19 11.14 10.42
C TYR A 146 16.75 12.22 11.42
N GLY A 147 17.64 12.60 12.34
CA GLY A 147 17.33 13.55 13.41
C GLY A 147 17.03 14.97 12.92
N ASP A 148 17.44 15.34 11.71
CA ASP A 148 17.09 16.62 11.09
C ASP A 148 15.78 16.49 10.32
N LEU A 149 14.72 17.16 10.80
CA LEU A 149 13.42 17.23 10.14
C LEU A 149 13.47 17.92 8.75
N LYS A 150 14.57 18.54 8.37
CA LYS A 150 14.79 19.08 7.01
C LYS A 150 15.23 18.01 6.03
N ASP A 151 15.60 16.82 6.50
CA ASP A 151 16.03 15.71 5.64
C ASP A 151 14.97 15.43 4.55
N PRO A 152 15.38 15.24 3.28
CA PRO A 152 14.47 14.92 2.17
C PRO A 152 13.64 13.65 2.37
N VAL A 153 14.07 12.75 3.24
CA VAL A 153 13.29 11.53 3.61
C VAL A 153 11.89 11.89 4.10
N TYR A 154 11.72 13.07 4.69
CA TYR A 154 10.44 13.55 5.19
C TYR A 154 9.58 14.29 4.15
N ASP A 155 10.03 14.49 2.93
CA ASP A 155 9.30 15.30 1.94
C ASP A 155 7.91 14.72 1.62
N ARG A 156 7.80 13.38 1.57
CA ARG A 156 6.51 12.71 1.33
C ARG A 156 5.53 12.93 2.48
N VAL A 157 5.99 12.84 3.72
CA VAL A 157 5.14 13.07 4.89
C VAL A 157 4.80 14.55 5.06
N LYS A 158 5.76 15.46 4.84
CA LYS A 158 5.52 16.90 4.83
C LYS A 158 4.45 17.29 3.81
N LYS A 159 4.57 16.77 2.57
CA LYS A 159 3.58 16.97 1.53
C LYS A 159 2.19 16.45 1.92
N PHE A 160 2.11 15.33 2.61
CA PHE A 160 0.83 14.82 3.12
C PHE A 160 0.29 15.71 4.24
N ILE A 161 1.12 16.09 5.22
CA ILE A 161 0.72 16.94 6.34
C ILE A 161 0.27 18.33 5.85
N SER A 162 0.91 18.90 4.82
CA SER A 162 0.50 20.18 4.25
C SER A 162 -0.92 20.18 3.69
N LEU A 163 -1.48 19.01 3.36
CA LEU A 163 -2.89 18.88 2.96
C LEU A 163 -3.85 18.96 4.16
N LEU A 164 -3.36 18.75 5.39
CA LEU A 164 -4.16 18.77 6.62
C LEU A 164 -4.21 20.17 7.25
N GLN A 165 -3.34 21.08 6.80
CA GLN A 165 -3.33 22.48 7.25
C GLN A 165 -4.44 23.21 6.50
N LEU A 166 -5.57 23.34 7.17
CA LEU A 166 -6.70 24.18 6.80
C LEU A 166 -6.41 25.64 7.14
#